data_56d1742e410f6a1cbd8dd6b4a364c4d8
#
_entry.id   56d1742e410f6a1cbd8dd6b4a364c4d8
#
_cell.length_a   1.000
_cell.length_b   1.000
_cell.length_c   1.000
_cell.angle_alpha   90.00
_cell.angle_beta   90.00
_cell.angle_gamma   90.00
#
_symmetry.space_group_name_H-M   'P 1'
#
loop_
_entity.id
_entity.type
_entity.pdbx_description
1 polymer ?
#
loop_
_entity_poly.entity_id
_entity_poly.type
_entity_poly.pdbx_seq_one_letter_code
_entity_poly.pdbx_strand_id
1 'polypeptide(L)'
;MDYFGLRKTKIPADSEKMTLITPNTFGLQVEVVYGENAVLDAEEYSMSKAGFDPSETFAVREYRAGDHIHQIHWKLSEKLDGLIVRDYGLPVQNTILLLLETGYPEKSEEFPSQMEKLVECLVSVSQEMCEQQIVHSIGWYNHKEQTYSSVEIDSLEEFTMILPELLSAVPGEDGTSVLGHYMEQREQCEFAHLVLFTPYLTADASALAERCLVTEVICEKEPRGEFTEEGAHVISVSTENAEAELSYLEI
;
A
#
# COMPACT_ATOMS: atom_id res chain seq x y z
N MET A 1 11.26 47.39 34.53
CA MET A 1 12.55 47.54 35.26
C MET A 1 12.80 46.22 35.96
N ASP A 2 13.86 45.55 35.56
CA ASP A 2 14.22 44.26 36.14
C ASP A 2 14.85 44.52 37.52
N TYR A 3 14.17 44.18 38.60
CA TYR A 3 14.60 44.44 39.99
C TYR A 3 15.90 43.72 40.39
N PHE A 4 16.38 42.79 39.52
CA PHE A 4 17.60 42.01 39.76
C PHE A 4 18.68 42.17 38.70
N GLY A 5 18.56 43.14 37.76
CA GLY A 5 19.59 43.40 36.77
C GLY A 5 19.86 42.25 35.78
N LEU A 6 18.96 41.29 35.67
CA LEU A 6 19.09 40.15 34.74
C LEU A 6 18.77 40.61 33.31
N ARG A 7 19.76 40.48 32.47
CA ARG A 7 19.65 40.79 31.04
C ARG A 7 18.70 39.80 30.36
N LYS A 8 17.52 40.26 29.92
CA LYS A 8 16.64 39.45 29.09
C LYS A 8 17.28 39.27 27.70
N THR A 9 17.87 38.14 27.47
CA THR A 9 18.27 37.73 26.13
C THR A 9 17.06 37.02 25.49
N LYS A 10 16.48 37.59 24.43
CA LYS A 10 15.56 36.85 23.58
C LYS A 10 16.41 35.80 22.85
N ILE A 11 16.32 34.57 23.26
CA ILE A 11 16.78 33.45 22.44
C ILE A 11 15.69 33.28 21.39
N PRO A 12 15.99 33.44 20.08
CA PRO A 12 15.03 33.03 19.05
C PRO A 12 14.83 31.53 19.24
N ALA A 13 13.65 31.16 19.68
CA ALA A 13 13.23 29.77 19.66
C ALA A 13 12.83 29.46 18.22
N ASP A 14 13.82 29.15 17.41
CA ASP A 14 13.64 28.57 16.07
C ASP A 14 13.44 27.07 16.26
N SER A 15 12.48 26.71 17.08
CA SER A 15 11.99 25.34 17.13
C SER A 15 10.69 25.31 16.32
N GLU A 16 10.75 24.91 15.08
CA GLU A 16 9.59 24.44 14.36
C GLU A 16 9.02 23.25 15.15
N LYS A 17 7.90 23.48 15.81
CA LYS A 17 7.21 22.43 16.52
C LYS A 17 6.26 21.79 15.53
N MET A 18 6.65 20.65 14.99
CA MET A 18 5.78 19.83 14.16
C MET A 18 4.70 19.22 15.06
N THR A 19 3.44 19.51 14.76
CA THR A 19 2.30 18.89 15.41
C THR A 19 1.64 17.99 14.38
N LEU A 20 1.66 16.69 14.64
CA LEU A 20 0.95 15.72 13.84
C LEU A 20 -0.52 15.72 14.28
N ILE A 21 -1.41 15.95 13.32
CA ILE A 21 -2.85 15.79 13.50
C ILE A 21 -3.20 14.46 12.84
N THR A 22 -3.66 13.49 13.64
CA THR A 22 -4.12 12.22 13.13
C THR A 22 -5.44 12.42 12.37
N PRO A 23 -5.60 11.86 11.17
CA PRO A 23 -6.86 11.91 10.44
C PRO A 23 -7.96 11.19 11.22
N ASN A 24 -9.21 11.59 11.00
CA ASN A 24 -10.35 10.84 11.49
C ASN A 24 -10.41 9.50 10.76
N THR A 25 -10.74 8.45 11.48
CA THR A 25 -11.00 7.13 10.91
C THR A 25 -12.47 6.78 11.06
N PHE A 26 -13.00 6.02 10.13
CA PHE A 26 -14.36 5.51 10.15
C PHE A 26 -14.36 4.00 9.94
N GLY A 27 -15.40 3.33 10.45
CA GLY A 27 -15.58 1.89 10.28
C GLY A 27 -16.04 1.58 8.87
N LEU A 28 -15.39 0.60 8.24
CA LEU A 28 -15.80 0.03 6.96
C LEU A 28 -15.56 -1.48 7.01
N GLN A 29 -16.09 -2.19 6.03
CA GLN A 29 -15.84 -3.62 5.87
C GLN A 29 -14.93 -3.81 4.66
N VAL A 30 -13.79 -4.48 4.87
CA VAL A 30 -12.90 -4.91 3.78
C VAL A 30 -13.06 -6.40 3.56
N GLU A 31 -13.30 -6.80 2.31
CA GLU A 31 -13.37 -8.19 1.90
C GLU A 31 -12.34 -8.45 0.80
N VAL A 32 -11.42 -9.40 1.05
CA VAL A 32 -10.43 -9.78 0.05
C VAL A 32 -10.98 -10.90 -0.81
N VAL A 33 -11.16 -10.62 -2.09
CA VAL A 33 -11.65 -11.58 -3.09
C VAL A 33 -10.47 -12.14 -3.86
N TYR A 34 -10.31 -13.43 -3.74
CA TYR A 34 -9.31 -14.17 -4.51
C TYR A 34 -9.84 -14.45 -5.91
N GLY A 35 -9.42 -13.69 -6.91
CA GLY A 35 -9.81 -13.92 -8.28
C GLY A 35 -9.34 -15.29 -8.80
N GLU A 36 -10.17 -15.97 -9.58
CA GLU A 36 -9.77 -17.23 -10.23
C GLU A 36 -8.50 -17.07 -11.10
N ASN A 37 -8.21 -15.86 -11.56
CA ASN A 37 -7.01 -15.52 -12.33
C ASN A 37 -5.76 -15.35 -11.43
N ALA A 38 -5.90 -14.97 -10.17
CA ALA A 38 -4.80 -14.91 -9.22
C ALA A 38 -4.21 -16.30 -8.92
N VAL A 39 -5.01 -17.36 -9.13
CA VAL A 39 -4.57 -18.75 -8.99
C VAL A 39 -3.85 -19.24 -10.24
N LEU A 40 -4.12 -18.68 -11.42
CA LEU A 40 -3.52 -19.12 -12.70
C LEU A 40 -2.19 -18.43 -12.98
N ASP A 41 -1.99 -17.17 -12.53
CA ASP A 41 -0.72 -16.45 -12.65
C ASP A 41 0.23 -16.69 -11.46
N ALA A 42 -0.20 -17.42 -10.44
CA ALA A 42 0.64 -17.90 -9.35
C ALA A 42 1.75 -18.89 -9.79
N GLU A 43 1.87 -19.16 -11.10
CA GLU A 43 3.02 -19.86 -11.67
C GLU A 43 4.27 -18.96 -11.79
N GLU A 44 4.16 -17.64 -11.68
CA GLU A 44 5.29 -16.73 -11.54
C GLU A 44 5.58 -16.46 -10.05
N TYR A 45 6.21 -17.42 -9.42
CA TYR A 45 6.73 -17.29 -8.06
C TYR A 45 7.81 -16.23 -7.98
N SER A 46 7.81 -15.45 -6.90
CA SER A 46 8.94 -14.58 -6.56
C SER A 46 10.23 -15.40 -6.55
N MET A 47 11.05 -15.27 -7.56
CA MET A 47 12.36 -15.93 -7.65
C MET A 47 13.35 -15.44 -6.57
N SER A 48 12.98 -14.49 -5.73
CA SER A 48 13.91 -13.81 -4.80
C SER A 48 13.76 -14.19 -3.32
N LYS A 49 12.67 -14.83 -2.89
CA LYS A 49 12.50 -15.22 -1.46
C LYS A 49 11.89 -16.60 -1.32
N ALA A 50 12.55 -17.47 -0.57
CA ALA A 50 11.99 -18.73 -0.11
C ALA A 50 10.98 -18.47 1.02
N GLY A 51 9.76 -19.03 0.91
CA GLY A 51 8.69 -18.91 1.88
C GLY A 51 8.56 -20.11 2.81
N PHE A 52 7.52 -20.12 3.62
CA PHE A 52 7.29 -21.16 4.63
C PHE A 52 6.02 -21.99 4.42
N ASP A 53 5.30 -21.82 3.31
CA ASP A 53 4.08 -22.58 3.05
C ASP A 53 4.40 -23.99 2.56
N PRO A 54 4.06 -25.04 3.34
CA PRO A 54 4.33 -26.44 3.00
C PRO A 54 3.39 -27.00 1.92
N SER A 55 2.34 -26.29 1.52
CA SER A 55 1.37 -26.79 0.53
C SER A 55 1.90 -26.74 -0.89
N GLU A 56 2.85 -25.84 -1.17
CA GLU A 56 3.42 -25.70 -2.51
C GLU A 56 4.95 -25.78 -2.52
N THR A 57 5.49 -26.63 -3.38
CA THR A 57 6.92 -26.82 -3.55
C THR A 57 7.39 -25.98 -4.72
N PHE A 58 8.05 -24.87 -4.44
CA PHE A 58 8.62 -23.96 -5.45
C PHE A 58 9.78 -24.61 -6.23
N ALA A 59 10.72 -25.19 -5.50
CA ALA A 59 11.88 -25.83 -6.08
C ALA A 59 12.33 -27.02 -5.21
N VAL A 60 13.14 -27.87 -5.77
CA VAL A 60 13.84 -28.92 -5.05
C VAL A 60 15.34 -28.71 -5.28
N ARG A 61 16.12 -28.73 -4.20
CA ARG A 61 17.57 -28.60 -4.24
C ARG A 61 18.23 -29.57 -3.27
N GLU A 62 19.54 -29.73 -3.42
CA GLU A 62 20.31 -30.50 -2.45
C GLU A 62 20.31 -29.83 -1.07
N TYR A 63 20.28 -30.67 -0.03
CA TYR A 63 20.37 -30.26 1.37
C TYR A 63 21.65 -29.49 1.65
N ARG A 64 21.52 -28.42 2.42
CA ARG A 64 22.63 -27.64 2.96
C ARG A 64 22.59 -27.62 4.49
N ALA A 65 23.75 -27.53 5.12
CA ALA A 65 23.82 -27.43 6.58
C ALA A 65 23.03 -26.19 7.07
N GLY A 66 22.01 -26.42 7.89
CA GLY A 66 21.08 -25.39 8.36
C GLY A 66 19.63 -25.56 7.86
N ASP A 67 19.41 -26.39 6.86
CA ASP A 67 18.05 -26.69 6.39
C ASP A 67 17.27 -27.51 7.41
N HIS A 68 15.97 -27.25 7.49
CA HIS A 68 15.09 -27.95 8.42
C HIS A 68 14.72 -29.35 7.92
N ILE A 69 14.78 -30.34 8.82
CA ILE A 69 14.50 -31.76 8.51
C ILE A 69 13.09 -31.96 7.94
N HIS A 70 12.10 -31.16 8.33
CA HIS A 70 10.73 -31.27 7.82
C HIS A 70 10.58 -30.81 6.36
N GLN A 71 11.56 -30.09 5.82
CA GLN A 71 11.62 -29.70 4.42
C GLN A 71 12.18 -30.79 3.50
N ILE A 72 12.73 -31.87 4.05
CA ILE A 72 13.30 -32.94 3.25
C ILE A 72 12.23 -33.67 2.45
N HIS A 73 12.43 -33.76 1.13
CA HIS A 73 11.57 -34.51 0.24
C HIS A 73 12.00 -35.99 0.20
N TRP A 74 11.65 -36.76 1.24
CA TRP A 74 12.11 -38.12 1.43
C TRP A 74 11.97 -39.02 0.19
N LYS A 75 10.83 -38.95 -0.50
CA LYS A 75 10.58 -39.76 -1.71
C LYS A 75 11.53 -39.44 -2.86
N LEU A 76 11.93 -38.19 -3.01
CA LEU A 76 12.86 -37.78 -4.05
C LEU A 76 14.29 -38.02 -3.63
N SER A 77 14.60 -37.86 -2.35
CA SER A 77 15.90 -38.14 -1.77
C SER A 77 16.28 -39.62 -1.94
N GLU A 78 15.33 -40.53 -1.74
CA GLU A 78 15.51 -41.96 -1.95
C GLU A 78 15.79 -42.28 -3.43
N LYS A 79 15.10 -41.58 -4.34
CA LYS A 79 15.23 -41.82 -5.79
C LYS A 79 16.53 -41.26 -6.38
N LEU A 80 17.08 -40.20 -5.81
CA LEU A 80 18.25 -39.47 -6.30
C LEU A 80 19.52 -39.80 -5.49
N ASP A 81 19.44 -40.69 -4.49
CA ASP A 81 20.53 -41.12 -3.61
C ASP A 81 21.24 -39.92 -2.94
N GLY A 82 20.48 -38.86 -2.62
CA GLY A 82 20.95 -37.63 -1.98
C GLY A 82 19.83 -36.93 -1.20
N LEU A 83 20.19 -36.21 -0.15
CA LEU A 83 19.19 -35.44 0.61
C LEU A 83 18.69 -34.25 -0.24
N ILE A 84 17.41 -34.30 -0.60
CA ILE A 84 16.75 -33.24 -1.37
C ILE A 84 15.79 -32.51 -0.45
N VAL A 85 15.88 -31.19 -0.45
CA VAL A 85 15.02 -30.28 0.31
C VAL A 85 14.03 -29.59 -0.64
N ARG A 86 12.80 -29.42 -0.17
CA ARG A 86 11.80 -28.59 -0.82
C ARG A 86 12.05 -27.15 -0.41
N ASP A 87 12.29 -26.30 -1.36
CA ASP A 87 12.14 -24.86 -1.17
C ASP A 87 10.66 -24.56 -1.37
N TYR A 88 10.03 -24.10 -0.31
CA TYR A 88 8.64 -23.63 -0.37
C TYR A 88 8.65 -22.26 -1.02
N GLY A 89 7.77 -22.04 -2.00
CA GLY A 89 7.52 -20.73 -2.56
C GLY A 89 6.87 -19.84 -1.51
N LEU A 90 7.15 -18.57 -1.54
CA LEU A 90 6.15 -17.62 -1.08
C LEU A 90 5.10 -17.62 -2.19
N PRO A 91 3.87 -17.99 -1.91
CA PRO A 91 2.83 -17.65 -2.84
C PRO A 91 2.94 -16.13 -3.06
N VAL A 92 2.91 -15.67 -4.31
CA VAL A 92 2.60 -14.27 -4.63
C VAL A 92 1.10 -14.09 -4.29
N GLN A 93 0.76 -14.53 -3.08
CA GLN A 93 -0.60 -14.54 -2.59
C GLN A 93 -0.82 -13.22 -1.93
N ASN A 94 -1.70 -12.46 -2.57
CA ASN A 94 -2.42 -11.36 -1.94
C ASN A 94 -1.56 -10.23 -1.41
N THR A 95 -0.51 -9.88 -2.12
CA THR A 95 0.14 -8.60 -1.86
C THR A 95 -0.83 -7.51 -2.29
N ILE A 96 -1.37 -6.82 -1.32
CA ILE A 96 -2.25 -5.68 -1.51
C ILE A 96 -1.39 -4.43 -1.38
N LEU A 97 -1.49 -3.54 -2.36
CA LEU A 97 -0.80 -2.26 -2.35
C LEU A 97 -1.83 -1.13 -2.30
N LEU A 98 -1.78 -0.35 -1.23
CA LEU A 98 -2.53 0.90 -1.08
C LEU A 98 -1.63 2.05 -1.53
N LEU A 99 -1.99 2.78 -2.56
CA LEU A 99 -1.24 3.93 -3.05
C LEU A 99 -1.99 5.23 -2.79
N LEU A 100 -1.30 6.23 -2.27
CA LEU A 100 -1.81 7.59 -2.13
C LEU A 100 -1.25 8.49 -3.23
N GLU A 101 -2.13 9.00 -4.10
CA GLU A 101 -1.75 10.02 -5.07
C GLU A 101 -1.59 11.37 -4.38
N THR A 102 -0.38 11.90 -4.40
CA THR A 102 -0.02 13.20 -3.84
C THR A 102 0.28 14.23 -4.93
N GLY A 103 0.36 13.78 -6.18
CA GLY A 103 0.50 14.64 -7.35
C GLY A 103 -0.83 15.24 -7.80
N TYR A 104 -0.77 16.35 -8.49
CA TYR A 104 -1.90 16.94 -9.20
C TYR A 104 -1.44 17.55 -10.51
N PRO A 105 -2.18 17.31 -11.61
CA PRO A 105 -1.83 17.88 -12.92
C PRO A 105 -2.08 19.37 -12.97
N GLU A 106 -3.09 19.85 -12.25
CA GLU A 106 -3.46 21.25 -12.14
C GLU A 106 -4.01 21.56 -10.75
N LYS A 107 -3.53 22.63 -10.15
CA LYS A 107 -3.93 23.01 -8.79
C LYS A 107 -5.37 23.51 -8.77
N SER A 108 -6.26 22.77 -8.09
CA SER A 108 -7.64 23.18 -7.84
C SER A 108 -7.81 23.71 -6.41
N GLU A 109 -8.83 24.53 -6.19
CA GLU A 109 -9.18 24.98 -4.82
C GLU A 109 -9.71 23.82 -3.96
N GLU A 110 -10.23 22.77 -4.56
CA GLU A 110 -10.82 21.61 -3.89
C GLU A 110 -9.75 20.57 -3.49
N PHE A 111 -8.57 20.60 -4.12
CA PHE A 111 -7.51 19.62 -3.90
C PHE A 111 -7.15 19.37 -2.41
N PRO A 112 -6.98 20.41 -1.54
CA PRO A 112 -6.65 20.16 -0.13
C PRO A 112 -7.72 19.36 0.61
N SER A 113 -9.01 19.63 0.37
CA SER A 113 -10.11 18.92 1.01
C SER A 113 -10.29 17.50 0.46
N GLN A 114 -10.03 17.30 -0.83
CA GLN A 114 -9.99 15.97 -1.44
C GLN A 114 -8.86 15.13 -0.85
N MET A 115 -7.65 15.70 -0.73
CA MET A 115 -6.49 15.00 -0.13
C MET A 115 -6.74 14.62 1.32
N GLU A 116 -7.29 15.54 2.13
CA GLU A 116 -7.66 15.23 3.52
C GLU A 116 -8.58 14.02 3.58
N LYS A 117 -9.61 14.00 2.72
CA LYS A 117 -10.58 12.91 2.68
C LYS A 117 -9.98 11.59 2.16
N LEU A 118 -9.14 11.64 1.15
CA LEU A 118 -8.46 10.45 0.61
C LEU A 118 -7.50 9.84 1.64
N VAL A 119 -6.81 10.67 2.41
CA VAL A 119 -5.98 10.22 3.53
C VAL A 119 -6.84 9.55 4.61
N GLU A 120 -8.00 10.13 4.98
CA GLU A 120 -8.95 9.51 5.91
C GLU A 120 -9.43 8.14 5.40
N CYS A 121 -9.74 8.02 4.11
CA CYS A 121 -10.14 6.76 3.49
C CYS A 121 -9.00 5.72 3.55
N LEU A 122 -7.79 6.08 3.12
CA LEU A 122 -6.63 5.19 3.14
C LEU A 122 -6.33 4.70 4.55
N VAL A 123 -6.29 5.62 5.52
CA VAL A 123 -6.01 5.29 6.93
C VAL A 123 -7.10 4.37 7.50
N SER A 124 -8.37 4.60 7.18
CA SER A 124 -9.49 3.75 7.62
C SER A 124 -9.40 2.35 7.02
N VAL A 125 -9.11 2.23 5.73
CA VAL A 125 -8.91 0.94 5.05
C VAL A 125 -7.73 0.19 5.65
N SER A 126 -6.58 0.85 5.81
CA SER A 126 -5.39 0.21 6.39
C SER A 126 -5.60 -0.23 7.83
N GLN A 127 -6.30 0.58 8.65
CA GLN A 127 -6.64 0.20 10.01
C GLN A 127 -7.52 -1.05 10.05
N GLU A 128 -8.58 -1.10 9.25
CA GLU A 128 -9.47 -2.27 9.15
C GLU A 128 -8.71 -3.52 8.71
N MET A 129 -7.81 -3.38 7.72
CA MET A 129 -6.95 -4.49 7.28
C MET A 129 -6.03 -4.98 8.40
N CYS A 130 -5.45 -4.09 9.20
CA CYS A 130 -4.66 -4.46 10.38
C CYS A 130 -5.51 -5.20 11.42
N GLU A 131 -6.76 -4.77 11.66
CA GLU A 131 -7.68 -5.45 12.60
C GLU A 131 -8.06 -6.85 12.12
N GLN A 132 -8.16 -7.04 10.81
CA GLN A 132 -8.39 -8.35 10.18
C GLN A 132 -7.10 -9.17 9.98
N GLN A 133 -5.93 -8.66 10.38
CA GLN A 133 -4.62 -9.30 10.20
C GLN A 133 -4.26 -9.53 8.70
N ILE A 134 -4.69 -8.63 7.83
CA ILE A 134 -4.37 -8.64 6.40
C ILE A 134 -3.10 -7.83 6.19
N VAL A 135 -2.03 -8.52 5.77
CA VAL A 135 -0.76 -7.88 5.42
C VAL A 135 -0.92 -7.10 4.11
N HIS A 136 -0.47 -5.86 4.09
CA HIS A 136 -0.56 -4.99 2.93
C HIS A 136 0.61 -4.01 2.90
N SER A 137 0.81 -3.33 1.78
CA SER A 137 1.80 -2.26 1.67
C SER A 137 1.11 -0.92 1.47
N ILE A 138 1.70 0.14 2.01
CA ILE A 138 1.27 1.52 1.74
C ILE A 138 2.40 2.23 0.99
N GLY A 139 2.06 2.89 -0.12
CA GLY A 139 3.01 3.65 -0.91
C GLY A 139 2.54 5.08 -1.19
N TRP A 140 3.48 6.00 -1.27
CA TRP A 140 3.25 7.42 -1.59
C TRP A 140 4.48 8.05 -2.22
N TYR A 141 4.30 9.19 -2.88
CA TYR A 141 5.40 9.99 -3.40
C TYR A 141 5.52 11.32 -2.65
N ASN A 142 6.74 11.67 -2.23
CA ASN A 142 7.01 12.96 -1.58
C ASN A 142 7.63 13.92 -2.59
N HIS A 143 6.85 14.88 -3.08
CA HIS A 143 7.28 15.82 -4.11
C HIS A 143 8.38 16.79 -3.65
N LYS A 144 8.47 17.06 -2.35
CA LYS A 144 9.55 17.89 -1.80
C LYS A 144 10.89 17.17 -1.81
N GLU A 145 10.88 15.89 -1.48
CA GLU A 145 12.07 15.04 -1.40
C GLU A 145 12.34 14.29 -2.71
N GLN A 146 11.37 14.31 -3.63
CA GLN A 146 11.39 13.59 -4.91
C GLN A 146 11.68 12.09 -4.72
N THR A 147 10.99 11.50 -3.75
CA THR A 147 11.21 10.11 -3.35
C THR A 147 9.88 9.38 -3.26
N TYR A 148 9.81 8.20 -3.85
CA TYR A 148 8.76 7.23 -3.64
C TYR A 148 9.10 6.39 -2.40
N SER A 149 8.16 6.26 -1.48
CA SER A 149 8.25 5.42 -0.29
C SER A 149 7.19 4.33 -0.35
N SER A 150 7.54 3.13 0.10
CA SER A 150 6.59 2.02 0.27
C SER A 150 6.98 1.21 1.49
N VAL A 151 6.02 0.92 2.35
CA VAL A 151 6.23 0.19 3.62
C VAL A 151 5.20 -0.94 3.71
N GLU A 152 5.67 -2.14 4.05
CA GLU A 152 4.81 -3.28 4.37
C GLU A 152 4.27 -3.13 5.80
N ILE A 153 2.98 -3.40 5.97
CA ILE A 153 2.23 -3.27 7.21
C ILE A 153 1.67 -4.63 7.57
N ASP A 154 2.13 -5.19 8.67
CA ASP A 154 1.64 -6.45 9.23
C ASP A 154 0.86 -6.27 10.54
N SER A 155 0.94 -5.08 11.13
CA SER A 155 0.39 -4.78 12.45
C SER A 155 -0.04 -3.31 12.59
N LEU A 156 -0.95 -3.07 13.53
CA LEU A 156 -1.38 -1.73 13.90
C LEU A 156 -0.22 -0.89 14.47
N GLU A 157 0.79 -1.53 15.06
CA GLU A 157 1.98 -0.85 15.57
C GLU A 157 2.81 -0.28 14.42
N GLU A 158 3.13 -1.07 13.41
CA GLU A 158 3.84 -0.61 12.21
C GLU A 158 3.07 0.47 11.47
N PHE A 159 1.75 0.28 11.29
CA PHE A 159 0.88 1.30 10.72
C PHE A 159 1.01 2.64 11.47
N THR A 160 0.95 2.62 12.81
CA THR A 160 1.09 3.82 13.63
C THR A 160 2.46 4.48 13.48
N MET A 161 3.52 3.68 13.29
CA MET A 161 4.88 4.19 13.11
C MET A 161 5.06 4.93 11.77
N ILE A 162 4.39 4.53 10.71
CA ILE A 162 4.52 5.18 9.39
C ILE A 162 3.65 6.42 9.22
N LEU A 163 2.58 6.58 10.02
CA LEU A 163 1.67 7.71 9.90
C LEU A 163 2.35 9.08 9.88
N PRO A 164 3.36 9.39 10.73
CA PRO A 164 4.06 10.66 10.66
C PRO A 164 4.73 10.91 9.31
N GLU A 165 5.30 9.89 8.68
CA GLU A 165 5.96 10.01 7.40
C GLU A 165 4.94 10.20 6.27
N LEU A 166 3.92 9.36 6.22
CA LEU A 166 2.82 9.45 5.27
C LEU A 166 2.14 10.82 5.32
N LEU A 167 1.79 11.30 6.52
CA LEU A 167 1.10 12.59 6.72
C LEU A 167 2.02 13.81 6.50
N SER A 168 3.33 13.61 6.47
CA SER A 168 4.30 14.66 6.13
C SER A 168 4.63 14.72 4.64
N ALA A 169 4.12 13.79 3.84
CA ALA A 169 4.29 13.81 2.39
C ALA A 169 3.73 15.12 1.81
N VAL A 170 4.58 15.82 1.07
CA VAL A 170 4.23 17.12 0.49
C VAL A 170 3.64 16.91 -0.89
N PRO A 171 2.38 17.28 -1.13
CA PRO A 171 1.79 17.24 -2.46
C PRO A 171 2.50 18.21 -3.42
N GLY A 172 2.49 17.88 -4.70
CA GLY A 172 3.12 18.73 -5.72
C GLY A 172 2.49 18.62 -7.08
N GLU A 173 2.81 19.61 -7.92
CA GLU A 173 2.45 19.59 -9.33
C GLU A 173 3.39 18.64 -10.07
N ASP A 174 2.85 17.56 -10.57
CA ASP A 174 3.59 16.54 -11.29
C ASP A 174 2.72 15.98 -12.42
N GLY A 175 3.34 15.71 -13.54
CA GLY A 175 2.71 15.01 -14.66
C GLY A 175 2.80 13.48 -14.56
N THR A 176 3.55 12.97 -13.56
CA THR A 176 3.71 11.53 -13.30
C THR A 176 2.87 11.16 -12.09
N SER A 177 2.00 10.17 -12.23
CA SER A 177 1.20 9.67 -11.12
C SER A 177 2.08 8.91 -10.11
N VAL A 178 1.59 8.72 -8.87
CA VAL A 178 2.26 7.86 -7.88
C VAL A 178 2.48 6.46 -8.43
N LEU A 179 1.56 5.99 -9.25
CA LEU A 179 1.66 4.71 -9.93
C LEU A 179 2.79 4.70 -10.95
N GLY A 180 2.96 5.79 -11.71
CA GLY A 180 4.10 5.97 -12.61
C GLY A 180 5.43 5.92 -11.85
N HIS A 181 5.54 6.62 -10.72
CA HIS A 181 6.73 6.55 -9.86
C HIS A 181 6.99 5.16 -9.29
N TYR A 182 5.92 4.42 -8.93
CA TYR A 182 6.05 3.01 -8.54
C TYR A 182 6.64 2.16 -9.66
N MET A 183 6.11 2.29 -10.88
CA MET A 183 6.54 1.52 -12.05
C MET A 183 7.98 1.85 -12.50
N GLU A 184 8.44 3.07 -12.30
CA GLU A 184 9.83 3.46 -12.57
C GLU A 184 10.83 2.77 -11.64
N GLN A 185 10.43 2.46 -10.40
CA GLN A 185 11.31 1.83 -9.41
C GLN A 185 11.27 0.30 -9.46
N ARG A 186 10.24 -0.28 -10.07
CA ARG A 186 10.04 -1.73 -10.09
C ARG A 186 9.77 -2.22 -11.51
N GLU A 187 10.56 -3.20 -11.95
CA GLU A 187 10.43 -3.79 -13.29
C GLU A 187 9.16 -4.65 -13.44
N GLN A 188 8.57 -5.10 -12.34
CA GLN A 188 7.39 -5.97 -12.32
C GLN A 188 6.38 -5.54 -11.25
N CYS A 189 5.09 -5.75 -11.52
CA CYS A 189 4.05 -5.65 -10.50
C CYS A 189 4.18 -6.83 -9.54
N GLU A 190 4.46 -6.52 -8.27
CA GLU A 190 4.60 -7.52 -7.20
C GLU A 190 3.36 -7.57 -6.30
N PHE A 191 2.19 -7.14 -6.79
CA PHE A 191 0.94 -7.14 -6.04
C PHE A 191 -0.20 -7.74 -6.87
N ALA A 192 -1.13 -8.40 -6.19
CA ALA A 192 -2.34 -8.96 -6.78
C ALA A 192 -3.47 -7.92 -6.83
N HIS A 193 -3.52 -7.03 -5.85
CA HIS A 193 -4.50 -5.97 -5.72
C HIS A 193 -3.83 -4.61 -5.53
N LEU A 194 -4.25 -3.64 -6.33
CA LEU A 194 -3.91 -2.24 -6.17
C LEU A 194 -5.16 -1.46 -5.75
N VAL A 195 -5.07 -0.72 -4.65
CA VAL A 195 -6.06 0.28 -4.27
C VAL A 195 -5.41 1.65 -4.35
N LEU A 196 -5.84 2.46 -5.30
CA LEU A 196 -5.31 3.80 -5.55
C LEU A 196 -6.25 4.85 -4.98
N PHE A 197 -5.79 5.62 -4.01
CA PHE A 197 -6.51 6.78 -3.45
C PHE A 197 -6.06 8.03 -4.20
N THR A 198 -6.94 8.59 -5.02
CA THR A 198 -6.58 9.64 -5.97
C THR A 198 -7.67 10.71 -6.10
N PRO A 199 -7.30 11.99 -6.29
CA PRO A 199 -8.29 13.05 -6.54
C PRO A 199 -8.84 13.06 -7.98
N TYR A 200 -8.30 12.23 -8.87
CA TYR A 200 -8.69 12.16 -10.29
C TYR A 200 -8.46 10.76 -10.84
N LEU A 201 -9.18 10.40 -11.89
CA LEU A 201 -8.96 9.13 -12.60
C LEU A 201 -7.60 9.11 -13.29
N THR A 202 -6.90 7.99 -13.17
CA THR A 202 -5.56 7.84 -13.73
C THR A 202 -5.57 6.92 -14.95
N ALA A 203 -4.99 7.39 -16.05
CA ALA A 203 -4.86 6.55 -17.25
C ALA A 203 -3.91 5.34 -17.04
N ASP A 204 -3.01 5.43 -16.06
CA ASP A 204 -2.04 4.37 -15.77
C ASP A 204 -2.69 3.17 -15.08
N ALA A 205 -3.80 3.36 -14.36
CA ALA A 205 -4.52 2.30 -13.67
C ALA A 205 -5.10 1.27 -14.64
N SER A 206 -5.61 1.72 -15.78
CA SER A 206 -6.16 0.84 -16.82
C SER A 206 -5.11 -0.09 -17.42
N ALA A 207 -3.87 0.36 -17.55
CA ALA A 207 -2.78 -0.47 -18.06
C ALA A 207 -2.40 -1.62 -17.11
N LEU A 208 -2.68 -1.46 -15.80
CA LEU A 208 -2.46 -2.49 -14.80
C LEU A 208 -3.65 -3.42 -14.61
N ALA A 209 -4.86 -3.00 -14.94
CA ALA A 209 -6.07 -3.80 -14.80
C ALA A 209 -6.04 -5.12 -15.63
N GLU A 210 -5.15 -5.22 -16.62
CA GLU A 210 -4.88 -6.46 -17.34
C GLU A 210 -4.04 -7.47 -16.54
N ARG A 211 -3.33 -7.01 -15.50
CA ARG A 211 -2.33 -7.80 -14.74
C ARG A 211 -2.72 -8.07 -13.30
N CYS A 212 -3.43 -7.15 -12.68
CA CYS A 212 -3.86 -7.23 -11.28
C CYS A 212 -5.26 -6.63 -11.13
N LEU A 213 -5.91 -6.88 -10.00
CA LEU A 213 -7.14 -6.20 -9.65
C LEU A 213 -6.82 -4.75 -9.24
N VAL A 214 -7.52 -3.80 -9.86
CA VAL A 214 -7.30 -2.37 -9.60
C VAL A 214 -8.60 -1.76 -9.11
N THR A 215 -8.54 -1.12 -7.95
CA THR A 215 -9.61 -0.31 -7.39
C THR A 215 -9.12 1.13 -7.23
N GLU A 216 -9.81 2.09 -7.81
CA GLU A 216 -9.55 3.51 -7.61
C GLU A 216 -10.60 4.11 -6.68
N VAL A 217 -10.17 4.66 -5.55
CA VAL A 217 -11.00 5.46 -4.65
C VAL A 217 -10.77 6.92 -5.02
N ILE A 218 -11.75 7.53 -5.66
CA ILE A 218 -11.65 8.93 -6.10
C ILE A 218 -12.51 9.84 -5.24
N CYS A 219 -12.02 11.05 -4.95
CA CYS A 219 -12.78 12.03 -4.19
C CYS A 219 -13.31 13.14 -5.12
N GLU A 220 -14.61 13.19 -5.29
CA GLU A 220 -15.31 14.12 -6.18
C GLU A 220 -16.33 14.98 -5.38
N LYS A 221 -16.68 16.14 -5.93
CA LYS A 221 -17.69 17.00 -5.33
C LYS A 221 -19.10 16.41 -5.43
N GLU A 222 -19.37 15.78 -6.55
CA GLU A 222 -20.62 15.06 -6.82
C GLU A 222 -20.27 13.60 -7.09
N PRO A 223 -20.34 12.73 -6.06
CA PRO A 223 -19.90 11.35 -6.21
C PRO A 223 -20.81 10.59 -7.16
N ARG A 224 -20.21 9.80 -8.02
CA ARG A 224 -20.89 8.96 -9.01
C ARG A 224 -21.25 7.58 -8.49
N GLY A 225 -20.83 7.26 -7.26
CA GLY A 225 -20.95 5.91 -6.71
C GLY A 225 -19.92 4.95 -7.31
N GLU A 226 -20.24 3.67 -7.34
CA GLU A 226 -19.39 2.63 -7.89
C GLU A 226 -19.62 2.40 -9.38
N PHE A 227 -18.55 2.29 -10.13
CA PHE A 227 -18.58 1.97 -11.57
C PHE A 227 -17.27 1.33 -12.02
N THR A 228 -17.24 0.81 -13.23
CA THR A 228 -16.01 0.26 -13.84
C THR A 228 -15.59 1.14 -14.99
N GLU A 229 -14.31 1.48 -15.05
CA GLU A 229 -13.72 2.26 -16.13
C GLU A 229 -12.41 1.59 -16.59
N GLU A 230 -12.34 1.25 -17.87
CA GLU A 230 -11.18 0.61 -18.50
C GLU A 230 -10.62 -0.62 -17.76
N GLY A 231 -11.49 -1.36 -17.08
CA GLY A 231 -11.11 -2.56 -16.32
C GLY A 231 -10.80 -2.33 -14.85
N ALA A 232 -10.63 -1.09 -14.41
CA ALA A 232 -10.51 -0.74 -13.00
C ALA A 232 -11.89 -0.58 -12.35
N HIS A 233 -12.04 -1.03 -11.11
CA HIS A 233 -13.19 -0.75 -10.27
C HIS A 233 -13.00 0.64 -9.65
N VAL A 234 -13.99 1.53 -9.79
CA VAL A 234 -13.92 2.91 -9.31
C VAL A 234 -14.98 3.13 -8.26
N ILE A 235 -14.57 3.64 -7.10
CA ILE A 235 -15.44 4.06 -6.01
C ILE A 235 -15.31 5.57 -5.87
N SER A 236 -16.36 6.29 -6.20
CA SER A 236 -16.39 7.76 -6.09
C SER A 236 -17.01 8.16 -4.75
N VAL A 237 -16.23 8.89 -3.94
CA VAL A 237 -16.65 9.41 -2.64
C VAL A 237 -16.68 10.92 -2.62
N SER A 238 -17.50 11.50 -1.74
CA SER A 238 -17.53 12.95 -1.51
C SER A 238 -16.69 13.36 -0.32
N THR A 239 -16.30 14.62 -0.26
CA THR A 239 -15.62 15.18 0.91
C THR A 239 -16.50 15.21 2.16
N GLU A 240 -17.82 15.15 2.01
CA GLU A 240 -18.78 15.30 3.11
C GLU A 240 -19.25 13.96 3.70
N ASN A 241 -19.33 12.90 2.87
CA ASN A 241 -20.03 11.67 3.25
C ASN A 241 -19.25 10.38 2.89
N ALA A 242 -17.93 10.46 2.82
CA ALA A 242 -17.06 9.33 2.42
C ALA A 242 -17.27 8.08 3.30
N GLU A 243 -17.57 8.24 4.60
CA GLU A 243 -17.86 7.13 5.51
C GLU A 243 -19.04 6.25 5.04
N ALA A 244 -20.11 6.89 4.54
CA ALA A 244 -21.27 6.13 4.05
C ALA A 244 -21.05 5.57 2.63
N GLU A 245 -20.25 6.27 1.82
CA GLU A 245 -19.96 5.93 0.42
C GLU A 245 -18.86 4.86 0.27
N LEU A 246 -17.95 4.75 1.27
CA LEU A 246 -16.91 3.74 1.36
C LEU A 246 -17.15 2.81 2.57
N SER A 247 -18.38 2.39 2.80
CA SER A 247 -18.72 1.50 3.92
C SER A 247 -18.32 0.03 3.67
N TYR A 248 -18.08 -0.33 2.43
CA TYR A 248 -17.64 -1.64 1.98
C TYR A 248 -16.60 -1.48 0.88
N LEU A 249 -15.54 -2.27 0.95
CA LEU A 249 -14.48 -2.32 -0.04
C LEU A 249 -14.12 -3.77 -0.34
N GLU A 250 -14.29 -4.18 -1.60
CA GLU A 250 -13.84 -5.46 -2.13
C GLU A 250 -12.45 -5.29 -2.78
N ILE A 251 -11.50 -6.09 -2.35
CA ILE A 251 -10.12 -6.05 -2.79
C ILE A 251 -9.70 -7.43 -3.29
#